data_601d6c0afd6c145835a9c77835210f5a
#
_entry.id   601d6c0afd6c145835a9c77835210f5a
#
_cell.length_a   1.000
_cell.length_b   1.000
_cell.length_c   1.000
_cell.angle_alpha   90.00
_cell.angle_beta   90.00
_cell.angle_gamma   90.00
#
_symmetry.space_group_name_H-M   'P 1'
#
loop_
_entity.id
_entity.type
_entity.pdbx_description
1 polymer ?
#
loop_
_entity_poly.entity_id
_entity_poly.type
_entity_poly.pdbx_seq_one_letter_code
_entity_poly.pdbx_strand_id
1 'polypeptide(L)'
;GAFGGAAGRKNQVMTHLLTLNTGSSSVKFRLFGLEKTLPLLAGGKISGIGGTPVFDISKENGVPETYPLSEGLSHEEAIDLVLKWLEDNRLPISVVAHRIVHGGEQYAAPVKLDEGAMKYLRSLEPLAPLHQPHNLAAVDILQSRQPGLPQMGCFDTAFHARHGRLFHEFALPQSIRDQGVKRYGFHGLS
;
A
#
# COMPACT_ATOMS: atom_id res chain seq x y z
N GLY A 1 5.42 45.94 34.59
CA GLY A 1 5.72 45.56 33.22
C GLY A 1 5.60 44.05 33.06
N ALA A 2 4.46 43.59 32.56
CA ALA A 2 4.24 42.20 32.24
C ALA A 2 4.51 42.01 30.74
N PHE A 3 5.53 41.21 30.40
CA PHE A 3 5.72 40.72 29.03
C PHE A 3 5.15 39.33 28.94
N GLY A 4 3.93 39.26 28.42
CA GLY A 4 3.34 38.00 27.96
C GLY A 4 4.02 37.55 26.69
N GLY A 5 4.84 36.48 26.79
CA GLY A 5 5.40 35.81 25.65
C GLY A 5 4.29 35.05 24.93
N ALA A 6 3.88 35.52 23.77
CA ALA A 6 3.08 34.74 22.82
C ALA A 6 3.94 33.58 22.33
N ALA A 7 3.72 32.38 22.86
CA ALA A 7 4.28 31.16 22.32
C ALA A 7 3.74 31.00 20.91
N GLY A 8 4.59 31.25 19.91
CA GLY A 8 4.30 31.00 18.50
C GLY A 8 3.92 29.54 18.32
N ARG A 9 2.67 29.26 18.00
CA ARG A 9 2.23 27.98 17.45
C ARG A 9 3.02 27.81 16.14
N LYS A 10 4.08 27.01 16.18
CA LYS A 10 4.69 26.48 14.95
C LYS A 10 3.54 25.81 14.20
N ASN A 11 3.24 26.30 13.01
CA ASN A 11 2.36 25.60 12.07
C ASN A 11 3.02 24.24 11.82
N GLN A 12 2.59 23.26 12.58
CA GLN A 12 2.97 21.86 12.35
C GLN A 12 2.22 21.48 11.07
N VAL A 13 2.94 21.41 9.96
CA VAL A 13 2.40 20.87 8.72
C VAL A 13 1.96 19.46 9.07
N MET A 14 0.64 19.25 9.19
CA MET A 14 0.09 17.92 9.47
C MET A 14 0.44 17.05 8.28
N THR A 15 1.25 16.05 8.52
CA THR A 15 1.74 15.10 7.52
C THR A 15 1.00 13.78 7.71
N HIS A 16 0.70 13.08 6.62
CA HIS A 16 -0.13 11.89 6.66
C HIS A 16 0.57 10.69 6.03
N LEU A 17 0.23 9.51 6.54
CA LEU A 17 0.55 8.22 5.94
C LEU A 17 -0.64 7.76 5.11
N LEU A 18 -0.42 7.56 3.82
CA LEU A 18 -1.37 6.87 2.93
C LEU A 18 -1.03 5.39 2.88
N THR A 19 -1.99 4.52 3.14
CA THR A 19 -1.85 3.09 2.85
C THR A 19 -2.61 2.75 1.59
N LEU A 20 -2.01 1.95 0.71
CA LEU A 20 -2.61 1.48 -0.53
C LEU A 20 -2.61 -0.05 -0.60
N ASN A 21 -3.74 -0.58 -1.05
CA ASN A 21 -3.92 -1.98 -1.38
C ASN A 21 -4.56 -2.08 -2.76
N THR A 22 -3.75 -2.38 -3.78
CA THR A 22 -4.15 -2.44 -5.17
C THR A 22 -4.29 -3.90 -5.61
N GLY A 23 -5.51 -4.29 -5.92
CA GLY A 23 -5.85 -5.61 -6.47
C GLY A 23 -6.19 -5.53 -7.95
N SER A 24 -6.53 -6.66 -8.56
CA SER A 24 -6.84 -6.76 -10.01
C SER A 24 -8.02 -5.89 -10.47
N SER A 25 -8.98 -5.61 -9.59
CA SER A 25 -10.19 -4.84 -9.93
C SER A 25 -10.54 -3.77 -8.89
N SER A 26 -9.60 -3.41 -8.02
CA SER A 26 -9.87 -2.41 -6.97
C SER A 26 -8.61 -1.75 -6.45
N VAL A 27 -8.77 -0.49 -6.02
CA VAL A 27 -7.79 0.26 -5.23
C VAL A 27 -8.45 0.62 -3.90
N LYS A 28 -7.87 0.19 -2.79
CA LYS A 28 -8.31 0.54 -1.43
C LYS A 28 -7.26 1.42 -0.78
N PHE A 29 -7.69 2.45 -0.06
CA PHE A 29 -6.77 3.30 0.68
C PHE A 29 -7.27 3.62 2.07
N ARG A 30 -6.33 3.95 2.96
CA ARG A 30 -6.59 4.59 4.25
C ARG A 30 -5.57 5.68 4.49
N LEU A 31 -6.01 6.76 5.11
CA LEU A 31 -5.18 7.90 5.48
C LEU A 31 -5.09 8.00 6.99
N PHE A 32 -3.88 8.05 7.50
CA PHE A 32 -3.60 8.18 8.93
C PHE A 32 -2.82 9.46 9.20
N GLY A 33 -3.11 10.11 10.33
CA GLY A 33 -2.22 11.13 10.87
C GLY A 33 -0.90 10.51 11.32
N LEU A 34 0.22 11.18 11.07
CA LEU A 34 1.55 10.75 11.55
C LEU A 34 1.80 11.18 13.00
N GLU A 35 0.80 10.98 13.83
CA GLU A 35 0.88 11.15 15.27
C GLU A 35 1.21 9.81 15.94
N LYS A 36 1.55 9.86 17.22
CA LYS A 36 1.94 8.65 17.98
C LYS A 36 0.85 7.55 17.95
N THR A 37 -0.41 7.93 17.89
CA THR A 37 -1.58 7.03 17.90
C THR A 37 -2.02 6.61 16.50
N LEU A 38 -1.45 7.20 15.44
CA LEU A 38 -1.83 6.97 14.04
C LEU A 38 -3.36 7.01 13.83
N PRO A 39 -4.05 8.11 14.14
CA PRO A 39 -5.50 8.19 13.99
C PRO A 39 -5.89 7.99 12.52
N LEU A 40 -6.95 7.22 12.29
CA LEU A 40 -7.54 7.04 10.97
C LEU A 40 -8.37 8.29 10.64
N LEU A 41 -7.98 9.02 9.61
CA LEU A 41 -8.64 10.27 9.19
C LEU A 41 -9.65 10.05 8.08
N ALA A 42 -9.34 9.15 7.16
CA ALA A 42 -10.20 8.83 6.03
C ALA A 42 -9.84 7.45 5.45
N GLY A 43 -10.75 6.90 4.68
CA GLY A 43 -10.52 5.70 3.91
C GLY A 43 -11.49 5.61 2.75
N GLY A 44 -11.16 4.80 1.78
CA GLY A 44 -12.02 4.59 0.63
C GLY A 44 -11.58 3.41 -0.22
N LYS A 45 -12.42 3.15 -1.22
CA LYS A 45 -12.24 2.06 -2.16
C LYS A 45 -12.78 2.47 -3.52
N ILE A 46 -11.99 2.30 -4.55
CA ILE A 46 -12.49 2.23 -5.92
C ILE A 46 -12.58 0.75 -6.27
N SER A 47 -13.76 0.29 -6.63
CA SER A 47 -14.04 -1.12 -7.00
C SER A 47 -14.68 -1.18 -8.38
N GLY A 48 -14.63 -2.35 -9.02
CA GLY A 48 -15.18 -2.55 -10.37
C GLY A 48 -14.30 -1.97 -11.48
N ILE A 49 -13.00 -1.76 -11.22
CA ILE A 49 -12.04 -1.28 -12.22
C ILE A 49 -12.03 -2.24 -13.42
N GLY A 50 -12.10 -1.68 -14.63
CA GLY A 50 -12.25 -2.44 -15.87
C GLY A 50 -13.69 -2.82 -16.23
N GLY A 51 -14.66 -2.48 -15.39
CA GLY A 51 -16.10 -2.70 -15.61
C GLY A 51 -16.91 -1.47 -15.20
N THR A 52 -17.82 -1.61 -14.26
CA THR A 52 -18.64 -0.53 -13.71
C THR A 52 -18.06 -0.04 -12.38
N PRO A 53 -17.13 0.95 -12.40
CA PRO A 53 -16.41 1.34 -11.21
C PRO A 53 -17.22 2.26 -10.32
N VAL A 54 -16.98 2.12 -9.01
CA VAL A 54 -17.61 2.92 -7.95
C VAL A 54 -16.53 3.37 -6.96
N PHE A 55 -16.62 4.61 -6.52
CA PHE A 55 -15.74 5.19 -5.51
C PHE A 55 -16.50 5.40 -4.20
N ASP A 56 -16.21 4.58 -3.21
CA ASP A 56 -16.71 4.68 -1.84
C ASP A 56 -15.68 5.39 -0.97
N ILE A 57 -16.10 6.40 -0.22
CA ILE A 57 -15.24 7.19 0.67
C ILE A 57 -15.91 7.34 2.03
N SER A 58 -15.11 7.27 3.09
CA SER A 58 -15.52 7.64 4.45
C SER A 58 -14.42 8.47 5.10
N LYS A 59 -14.82 9.59 5.74
CA LYS A 59 -13.96 10.39 6.62
C LYS A 59 -14.23 9.98 8.06
N GLU A 60 -13.27 10.24 8.94
CA GLU A 60 -13.50 10.13 10.39
C GLU A 60 -14.74 10.94 10.77
N ASN A 61 -15.69 10.29 11.46
CA ASN A 61 -16.97 10.89 11.87
C ASN A 61 -17.85 11.45 10.73
N GLY A 62 -17.52 11.13 9.46
CA GLY A 62 -18.30 11.54 8.28
C GLY A 62 -19.33 10.50 7.86
N VAL A 63 -20.32 10.95 7.08
CA VAL A 63 -21.23 10.05 6.39
C VAL A 63 -20.49 9.45 5.22
N PRO A 64 -20.53 8.11 4.99
CA PRO A 64 -19.97 7.51 3.80
C PRO A 64 -20.59 8.07 2.52
N GLU A 65 -19.76 8.34 1.54
CA GLU A 65 -20.16 8.87 0.24
C GLU A 65 -19.80 7.85 -0.83
N THR A 66 -20.68 7.71 -1.85
CA THR A 66 -20.49 6.77 -2.95
C THR A 66 -20.68 7.52 -4.27
N TYR A 67 -19.71 7.41 -5.16
CA TYR A 67 -19.69 8.06 -6.47
C TYR A 67 -19.58 7.02 -7.57
N PRO A 68 -20.55 6.92 -8.49
CA PRO A 68 -20.38 6.14 -9.72
C PRO A 68 -19.31 6.79 -10.59
N LEU A 69 -18.48 5.99 -11.21
CA LEU A 69 -17.40 6.42 -12.10
C LEU A 69 -17.67 5.95 -13.54
N SER A 70 -16.95 6.53 -14.49
CA SER A 70 -17.04 6.14 -15.89
C SER A 70 -16.55 4.71 -16.11
N GLU A 71 -17.24 3.96 -16.97
CA GLU A 71 -16.83 2.62 -17.38
C GLU A 71 -15.44 2.63 -18.02
N GLY A 72 -14.72 1.54 -17.89
CA GLY A 72 -13.39 1.37 -18.47
C GLY A 72 -12.26 2.06 -17.67
N LEU A 73 -12.54 2.58 -16.47
CA LEU A 73 -11.54 3.20 -15.60
C LEU A 73 -10.33 2.25 -15.40
N SER A 74 -9.13 2.77 -15.61
CA SER A 74 -7.87 2.07 -15.35
C SER A 74 -7.41 2.20 -13.89
N HIS A 75 -6.43 1.38 -13.48
CA HIS A 75 -5.80 1.52 -12.17
C HIS A 75 -5.06 2.85 -12.01
N GLU A 76 -4.46 3.35 -13.09
CA GLU A 76 -3.78 4.64 -13.10
C GLU A 76 -4.76 5.76 -12.80
N GLU A 77 -5.87 5.84 -13.52
CA GLU A 77 -6.93 6.82 -13.28
C GLU A 77 -7.55 6.68 -11.88
N ALA A 78 -7.69 5.44 -11.38
CA ALA A 78 -8.18 5.22 -10.02
C ALA A 78 -7.23 5.80 -8.96
N ILE A 79 -5.92 5.65 -9.13
CA ILE A 79 -4.92 6.24 -8.23
C ILE A 79 -4.95 7.77 -8.36
N ASP A 80 -5.03 8.31 -9.58
CA ASP A 80 -5.13 9.75 -9.81
C ASP A 80 -6.38 10.35 -9.12
N LEU A 81 -7.52 9.65 -9.15
CA LEU A 81 -8.72 10.07 -8.42
C LEU A 81 -8.51 10.10 -6.90
N VAL A 82 -7.82 9.11 -6.33
CA VAL A 82 -7.48 9.12 -4.90
C VAL A 82 -6.57 10.30 -4.57
N LEU A 83 -5.52 10.54 -5.36
CA LEU A 83 -4.59 11.66 -5.15
C LEU A 83 -5.31 13.01 -5.26
N LYS A 84 -6.14 13.17 -6.29
CA LYS A 84 -6.95 14.37 -6.47
C LYS A 84 -7.90 14.60 -5.29
N TRP A 85 -8.57 13.56 -4.81
CA TRP A 85 -9.46 13.67 -3.66
C TRP A 85 -8.70 14.11 -2.40
N LEU A 86 -7.49 13.59 -2.17
CA LEU A 86 -6.63 14.02 -1.06
C LEU A 86 -6.24 15.49 -1.18
N GLU A 87 -5.89 15.95 -2.40
CA GLU A 87 -5.54 17.34 -2.68
C GLU A 87 -6.73 18.28 -2.44
N ASP A 88 -7.89 17.97 -3.02
CA ASP A 88 -9.13 18.74 -2.90
C ASP A 88 -9.56 18.90 -1.42
N ASN A 89 -9.26 17.90 -0.59
CA ASN A 89 -9.52 17.92 0.85
C ASN A 89 -8.36 18.49 1.70
N ARG A 90 -7.28 18.96 1.08
CA ARG A 90 -6.09 19.52 1.75
C ARG A 90 -5.43 18.56 2.73
N LEU A 91 -5.30 17.31 2.33
CA LEU A 91 -4.71 16.21 3.10
C LEU A 91 -3.34 15.81 2.50
N PRO A 92 -2.26 16.58 2.76
CA PRO A 92 -0.95 16.31 2.20
C PRO A 92 -0.38 14.99 2.73
N ILE A 93 0.17 14.16 1.84
CA ILE A 93 0.82 12.90 2.20
C ILE A 93 2.35 13.07 2.27
N SER A 94 2.99 12.38 3.21
CA SER A 94 4.44 12.41 3.41
C SER A 94 5.09 11.06 3.18
N VAL A 95 4.31 9.98 3.21
CA VAL A 95 4.78 8.63 2.97
C VAL A 95 3.60 7.76 2.52
N VAL A 96 3.89 6.79 1.66
CA VAL A 96 2.92 5.78 1.24
C VAL A 96 3.39 4.39 1.67
N ALA A 97 2.49 3.58 2.23
CA ALA A 97 2.72 2.17 2.50
C ALA A 97 1.85 1.31 1.57
N HIS A 98 2.50 0.47 0.78
CA HIS A 98 1.84 -0.46 -0.13
C HIS A 98 1.72 -1.83 0.50
N ARG A 99 0.53 -2.43 0.43
CA ARG A 99 0.41 -3.87 0.61
C ARG A 99 0.90 -4.56 -0.66
N ILE A 100 1.89 -5.43 -0.52
CA ILE A 100 2.47 -6.25 -1.59
C ILE A 100 2.32 -7.72 -1.19
N VAL A 101 1.80 -8.54 -2.09
CA VAL A 101 1.49 -9.94 -1.79
C VAL A 101 2.74 -10.73 -1.47
N HIS A 102 3.83 -10.56 -2.21
CA HIS A 102 5.02 -11.40 -2.09
C HIS A 102 6.28 -10.59 -1.84
N GLY A 103 6.92 -10.79 -0.69
CA GLY A 103 8.22 -10.22 -0.32
C GLY A 103 9.41 -11.16 -0.56
N GLY A 104 9.13 -12.38 -1.04
CA GLY A 104 10.16 -13.42 -1.22
C GLY A 104 10.78 -13.83 0.11
N GLU A 105 12.06 -14.22 0.03
CA GLU A 105 12.87 -14.55 1.19
C GLU A 105 13.60 -13.34 1.78
N GLN A 106 13.75 -12.27 0.99
CA GLN A 106 14.52 -11.10 1.42
C GLN A 106 13.74 -10.19 2.35
N TYR A 107 12.41 -10.09 2.17
CA TYR A 107 11.63 -9.07 2.87
C TYR A 107 10.65 -9.67 3.87
N ALA A 108 11.12 -9.78 5.12
CA ALA A 108 10.34 -10.19 6.29
C ALA A 108 9.88 -9.01 7.17
N ALA A 109 10.10 -7.76 6.71
CA ALA A 109 9.71 -6.52 7.37
C ALA A 109 9.42 -5.45 6.30
N PRO A 110 8.78 -4.33 6.66
CA PRO A 110 8.59 -3.22 5.73
C PRO A 110 9.92 -2.71 5.17
N VAL A 111 9.97 -2.40 3.88
CA VAL A 111 11.17 -1.93 3.20
C VAL A 111 10.86 -0.72 2.33
N LYS A 112 11.82 0.20 2.18
CA LYS A 112 11.72 1.29 1.22
C LYS A 112 11.76 0.72 -0.20
N LEU A 113 10.82 1.16 -1.04
CA LEU A 113 10.69 0.73 -2.42
C LEU A 113 11.59 1.59 -3.32
N ASP A 114 12.89 1.33 -3.25
CA ASP A 114 13.88 1.87 -4.18
C ASP A 114 14.02 0.98 -5.43
N GLU A 115 14.88 1.37 -6.35
CA GLU A 115 15.11 0.64 -7.61
C GLU A 115 15.56 -0.81 -7.37
N GLY A 116 16.43 -1.05 -6.38
CA GLY A 116 16.90 -2.39 -6.03
C GLY A 116 15.77 -3.27 -5.49
N ALA A 117 14.96 -2.74 -4.58
CA ALA A 117 13.80 -3.43 -4.05
C ALA A 117 12.79 -3.75 -5.15
N MET A 118 12.47 -2.78 -6.01
CA MET A 118 11.54 -2.98 -7.12
C MET A 118 12.03 -4.04 -8.11
N LYS A 119 13.31 -4.04 -8.45
CA LYS A 119 13.91 -5.07 -9.30
C LYS A 119 13.74 -6.47 -8.71
N TYR A 120 14.03 -6.64 -7.42
CA TYR A 120 13.84 -7.93 -6.74
C TYR A 120 12.36 -8.32 -6.71
N LEU A 121 11.46 -7.42 -6.33
CA LEU A 121 10.02 -7.71 -6.27
C LEU A 121 9.42 -8.10 -7.62
N ARG A 122 9.89 -7.50 -8.72
CA ARG A 122 9.49 -7.91 -10.08
C ARG A 122 9.93 -9.33 -10.41
N SER A 123 11.09 -9.78 -9.92
CA SER A 123 11.53 -11.17 -10.13
C SER A 123 10.62 -12.21 -9.46
N LEU A 124 9.77 -11.77 -8.52
CA LEU A 124 8.79 -12.62 -7.83
C LEU A 124 7.41 -12.66 -8.53
N GLU A 125 7.19 -11.89 -9.59
CA GLU A 125 5.91 -11.88 -10.33
C GLU A 125 5.44 -13.28 -10.76
N PRO A 126 6.31 -14.20 -11.22
CA PRO A 126 5.90 -15.56 -11.56
C PRO A 126 5.33 -16.36 -10.38
N LEU A 127 5.63 -15.98 -9.12
CA LEU A 127 5.13 -16.64 -7.92
C LEU A 127 3.74 -16.14 -7.50
N ALA A 128 3.33 -14.95 -7.97
CA ALA A 128 2.03 -14.34 -7.68
C ALA A 128 1.52 -13.52 -8.88
N PRO A 129 1.32 -14.15 -10.07
CA PRO A 129 1.10 -13.43 -11.34
C PRO A 129 -0.22 -12.64 -11.38
N LEU A 130 -1.21 -13.01 -10.58
CA LEU A 130 -2.50 -12.33 -10.52
C LEU A 130 -2.52 -11.10 -9.61
N HIS A 131 -1.50 -10.91 -8.76
CA HIS A 131 -1.50 -9.86 -7.73
C HIS A 131 -0.25 -8.98 -7.78
N GLN A 132 0.94 -9.59 -7.86
CA GLN A 132 2.21 -8.87 -7.77
C GLN A 132 2.34 -7.75 -8.82
N PRO A 133 2.02 -7.97 -10.12
CA PRO A 133 2.11 -6.91 -11.12
C PRO A 133 1.26 -5.68 -10.78
N HIS A 134 0.01 -5.88 -10.31
CA HIS A 134 -0.87 -4.78 -9.93
C HIS A 134 -0.35 -4.01 -8.70
N ASN A 135 0.23 -4.72 -7.73
CA ASN A 135 0.83 -4.09 -6.56
C ASN A 135 2.01 -3.20 -6.96
N LEU A 136 2.89 -3.69 -7.84
CA LEU A 136 4.08 -2.96 -8.26
C LEU A 136 3.76 -1.81 -9.23
N ALA A 137 2.76 -1.99 -10.11
CA ALA A 137 2.29 -0.91 -10.97
C ALA A 137 1.82 0.33 -10.17
N ALA A 138 1.15 0.12 -9.04
CA ALA A 138 0.75 1.23 -8.17
C ALA A 138 1.95 2.03 -7.63
N VAL A 139 3.06 1.37 -7.34
CA VAL A 139 4.31 2.03 -6.91
C VAL A 139 4.88 2.89 -8.04
N ASP A 140 4.92 2.35 -9.27
CA ASP A 140 5.43 3.07 -10.45
C ASP A 140 4.57 4.30 -10.77
N ILE A 141 3.24 4.17 -10.71
CA ILE A 141 2.30 5.27 -10.94
C ILE A 141 2.57 6.39 -9.94
N LEU A 142 2.65 6.07 -8.65
CA LEU A 142 2.95 7.08 -7.62
C LEU A 142 4.34 7.68 -7.78
N GLN A 143 5.34 6.90 -8.16
CA GLN A 143 6.69 7.41 -8.42
C GLN A 143 6.69 8.42 -9.57
N SER A 144 5.87 8.19 -10.60
CA SER A 144 5.75 9.11 -11.73
C SER A 144 4.96 10.38 -11.40
N ARG A 145 3.92 10.28 -10.56
CA ARG A 145 3.05 11.41 -10.17
C ARG A 145 3.68 12.30 -9.10
N GLN A 146 4.37 11.70 -8.15
CA GLN A 146 4.98 12.38 -7.01
C GLN A 146 6.43 11.91 -6.81
N PRO A 147 7.35 12.29 -7.70
CA PRO A 147 8.76 11.96 -7.57
C PRO A 147 9.31 12.43 -6.21
N GLY A 148 9.98 11.54 -5.50
CA GLY A 148 10.55 11.85 -4.18
C GLY A 148 9.63 11.57 -2.99
N LEU A 149 8.34 11.24 -3.19
CA LEU A 149 7.48 10.76 -2.11
C LEU A 149 7.98 9.38 -1.64
N PRO A 150 8.35 9.23 -0.35
CA PRO A 150 8.80 7.95 0.17
C PRO A 150 7.70 6.89 0.06
N GLN A 151 8.04 5.73 -0.50
CA GLN A 151 7.16 4.59 -0.63
C GLN A 151 7.74 3.37 0.09
N MET A 152 6.89 2.68 0.87
CA MET A 152 7.26 1.52 1.67
C MET A 152 6.44 0.30 1.22
N GLY A 153 7.08 -0.85 1.10
CA GLY A 153 6.42 -2.13 0.85
C GLY A 153 6.19 -2.88 2.16
N CYS A 154 4.96 -3.34 2.38
CA CYS A 154 4.58 -4.25 3.46
C CYS A 154 4.06 -5.54 2.82
N PHE A 155 4.53 -6.71 3.29
CA PHE A 155 4.38 -7.98 2.56
C PHE A 155 3.49 -8.96 3.29
N ASP A 156 2.54 -9.58 2.57
CA ASP A 156 1.68 -10.63 3.15
C ASP A 156 2.49 -11.85 3.59
N THR A 157 3.60 -12.12 2.93
CA THR A 157 4.51 -13.24 3.28
C THR A 157 5.35 -12.98 4.52
N ALA A 158 5.50 -11.72 4.95
CA ALA A 158 6.42 -11.33 6.03
C ALA A 158 6.10 -12.00 7.37
N PHE A 159 4.83 -12.12 7.73
CA PHE A 159 4.41 -12.81 8.95
C PHE A 159 4.91 -14.26 8.99
N HIS A 160 4.81 -14.94 7.86
CA HIS A 160 5.17 -16.36 7.74
C HIS A 160 6.67 -16.59 7.59
N ALA A 161 7.43 -15.61 7.17
CA ALA A 161 8.88 -15.72 6.95
C ALA A 161 9.68 -16.09 8.22
N ARG A 162 9.10 -15.86 9.40
CA ARG A 162 9.70 -16.18 10.70
C ARG A 162 9.36 -17.59 11.21
N HIS A 163 8.53 -18.35 10.51
CA HIS A 163 8.22 -19.71 10.91
C HIS A 163 9.40 -20.64 10.66
N GLY A 164 9.46 -21.75 11.43
CA GLY A 164 10.53 -22.72 11.30
C GLY A 164 10.53 -23.45 9.95
N ARG A 165 11.61 -24.14 9.64
CA ARG A 165 11.86 -24.83 8.38
C ARG A 165 10.69 -25.73 7.93
N LEU A 166 10.07 -26.47 8.83
CA LEU A 166 8.95 -27.38 8.52
C LEU A 166 7.73 -26.66 7.95
N PHE A 167 7.55 -25.38 8.25
CA PHE A 167 6.47 -24.59 7.66
C PHE A 167 6.72 -24.30 6.18
N HIS A 168 7.98 -24.12 5.80
CA HIS A 168 8.38 -23.72 4.45
C HIS A 168 8.63 -24.91 3.51
N GLU A 169 8.65 -26.13 4.03
CA GLU A 169 8.91 -27.33 3.24
C GLU A 169 7.62 -28.10 2.93
N PHE A 170 7.61 -28.72 1.77
CA PHE A 170 6.64 -29.75 1.42
C PHE A 170 7.23 -31.12 1.77
N ALA A 171 6.35 -32.11 2.02
CA ALA A 171 6.72 -33.52 2.19
C ALA A 171 7.10 -34.16 0.83
N LEU A 172 8.15 -33.64 0.22
CA LEU A 172 8.68 -34.08 -1.08
C LEU A 172 10.05 -34.75 -0.90
N PRO A 173 10.48 -35.62 -1.85
CA PRO A 173 11.83 -36.13 -1.88
C PRO A 173 12.90 -35.03 -1.81
N GLN A 174 14.03 -35.31 -1.17
CA GLN A 174 15.11 -34.35 -0.97
C GLN A 174 15.58 -33.74 -2.32
N SER A 175 15.70 -34.57 -3.35
CA SER A 175 16.12 -34.13 -4.69
C SER A 175 15.21 -33.05 -5.33
N ILE A 176 13.94 -33.02 -4.95
CA ILE A 176 12.99 -31.98 -5.39
C ILE A 176 13.12 -30.75 -4.51
N ARG A 177 13.26 -30.91 -3.20
CA ARG A 177 13.47 -29.80 -2.26
C ARG A 177 14.74 -29.03 -2.55
N ASP A 178 15.82 -29.73 -2.94
CA ASP A 178 17.11 -29.13 -3.31
C ASP A 178 17.03 -28.26 -4.58
N GLN A 179 15.94 -28.36 -5.35
CA GLN A 179 15.65 -27.49 -6.49
C GLN A 179 15.01 -26.16 -6.05
N GLY A 180 14.91 -25.88 -4.75
CA GLY A 180 14.37 -24.64 -4.22
C GLY A 180 12.85 -24.58 -4.12
N VAL A 181 12.17 -25.72 -4.19
CA VAL A 181 10.70 -25.80 -3.99
C VAL A 181 10.37 -25.46 -2.54
N LYS A 182 9.64 -24.36 -2.35
CA LYS A 182 9.25 -23.83 -1.04
C LYS A 182 7.78 -23.52 -0.97
N ARG A 183 7.24 -23.58 0.25
CA ARG A 183 5.89 -23.11 0.57
C ARG A 183 5.97 -21.71 1.16
N TYR A 184 5.17 -20.81 0.64
CA TYR A 184 4.96 -19.47 1.19
C TYR A 184 3.57 -19.37 1.83
N GLY A 185 3.47 -18.62 2.92
CA GLY A 185 2.19 -18.22 3.50
C GLY A 185 1.86 -16.79 3.06
N PHE A 186 0.57 -16.49 2.94
CA PHE A 186 0.05 -15.18 2.53
C PHE A 186 -0.92 -14.63 3.57
N HIS A 187 -1.52 -13.47 3.31
CA HIS A 187 -2.47 -12.79 4.20
C HIS A 187 -1.90 -12.41 5.58
N GLY A 188 -0.60 -12.29 5.72
CA GLY A 188 0.04 -11.95 6.99
C GLY A 188 -0.16 -10.50 7.45
N LEU A 189 -0.75 -9.65 6.61
CA LEU A 189 -1.12 -8.26 6.93
C LEU A 189 -2.61 -8.09 7.25
N SER A 190 -3.39 -9.16 7.28
CA SER A 190 -4.86 -9.14 7.48
C SER A 190 -5.22 -9.33 8.94
#